data_fc3c2c17f38805d74f1cf50d9709b712
#
_entry.id   fc3c2c17f38805d74f1cf50d9709b712
#
_cell.length_a   1.000
_cell.length_b   1.000
_cell.length_c   1.000
_cell.angle_alpha   90.00
_cell.angle_beta   90.00
_cell.angle_gamma   90.00
#
_symmetry.space_group_name_H-M   'P 1'
#
loop_
_entity.id
_entity.type
_entity.pdbx_description
1 polymer ?
#
loop_
_entity_poly.entity_id
_entity_poly.type
_entity_poly.pdbx_seq_one_letter_code
_entity_poly.pdbx_strand_id
1 'polypeptide(L)'
;NNTFIIMPFETKMTSEQAIEKLKNLYGTEITTADIKAFCAMNDITYQTVTKKLQPFKVSKGKWNLEVTVEAVESIEKSFNSPAVIPASEKNLVPAVDATFLKFGNFPDVKKIIQSKQFYPTFITGLSGNGKTFGVEQACAQLGRELIRVNITIETDEDDLIGGFRLIDGNTVWHNGPVIEALERGAILLLDEIDLASNKILCLQPVLEGKGLFLKKIGRFVEPKNGFNIIATANTKGKGSEDGRFIGTNVLNEAFLERFPVTFEQAYPSVNNEIKLLRLHSASFGCHDDEFITKLVDWADIIRKTFYDGGIEELISTRRLVHIVRAYTIFKNKAKAIQVCINRFDDETKQSFMELYDKVDADFEMPETNESVEKL
;
A
#
# COMPACT_ATOMS: atom_id res chain seq x y z
N ASN A 1 46.63 62.47 -14.90
CA ASN A 1 46.36 61.55 -13.78
C ASN A 1 44.88 61.60 -13.47
N ASN A 2 44.09 60.77 -14.13
CA ASN A 2 42.66 60.55 -13.79
C ASN A 2 42.58 59.38 -12.83
N THR A 3 42.35 59.67 -11.58
CA THR A 3 42.03 58.66 -10.54
C THR A 3 40.54 58.41 -10.65
N PHE A 4 40.14 57.27 -11.22
CA PHE A 4 38.75 56.77 -11.11
C PHE A 4 38.52 56.31 -9.66
N ILE A 5 37.68 57.02 -8.94
CA ILE A 5 37.14 56.58 -7.68
C ILE A 5 36.05 55.59 -8.00
N ILE A 6 36.31 54.29 -7.74
CA ILE A 6 35.32 53.24 -7.76
C ILE A 6 34.42 53.43 -6.55
N MET A 7 33.20 53.88 -6.75
CA MET A 7 32.18 53.86 -5.68
C MET A 7 31.84 52.42 -5.30
N PRO A 8 31.70 52.11 -4.01
CA PRO A 8 31.34 50.75 -3.58
C PRO A 8 29.95 50.38 -4.02
N PHE A 9 29.78 49.13 -4.49
CA PHE A 9 28.51 48.49 -4.82
C PHE A 9 27.48 48.76 -3.72
N GLU A 10 26.33 49.37 -4.11
CA GLU A 10 25.19 49.52 -3.24
C GLU A 10 24.72 48.14 -2.77
N THR A 11 24.76 47.90 -1.46
CA THR A 11 24.22 46.71 -0.82
C THR A 11 22.72 46.65 -1.04
N LYS A 12 22.24 45.62 -1.71
CA LYS A 12 20.83 45.38 -1.90
C LYS A 12 20.10 45.39 -0.55
N MET A 13 19.10 46.28 -0.42
CA MET A 13 18.28 46.44 0.78
C MET A 13 17.75 45.10 1.29
N THR A 14 17.97 44.80 2.58
CA THR A 14 17.44 43.59 3.23
C THR A 14 15.91 43.68 3.38
N SER A 15 15.26 42.53 3.68
CA SER A 15 13.80 42.51 3.90
C SER A 15 13.40 43.38 5.09
N GLU A 16 14.17 43.33 6.17
CA GLU A 16 13.96 44.12 7.39
C GLU A 16 14.07 45.61 7.15
N GLN A 17 15.12 46.04 6.43
CA GLN A 17 15.31 47.44 6.04
C GLN A 17 14.18 47.96 5.15
N ALA A 18 13.63 47.13 4.26
CA ALA A 18 12.51 47.50 3.42
C ALA A 18 11.20 47.65 4.23
N ILE A 19 10.96 46.75 5.18
CA ILE A 19 9.78 46.78 6.08
C ILE A 19 9.85 47.99 6.98
N GLU A 20 11.00 48.26 7.59
CA GLU A 20 11.21 49.40 8.48
C GLU A 20 11.04 50.73 7.74
N LYS A 21 11.58 50.87 6.54
CA LYS A 21 11.39 52.05 5.71
C LYS A 21 9.92 52.23 5.26
N LEU A 22 9.23 51.17 4.92
CA LEU A 22 7.81 51.20 4.58
C LEU A 22 6.96 51.64 5.77
N LYS A 23 7.25 51.09 6.95
CA LYS A 23 6.60 51.44 8.22
C LYS A 23 6.79 52.90 8.59
N ASN A 24 8.02 53.40 8.42
CA ASN A 24 8.34 54.81 8.69
C ASN A 24 7.72 55.81 7.72
N LEU A 25 7.54 55.40 6.46
CA LEU A 25 6.98 56.30 5.44
C LEU A 25 5.45 56.28 5.35
N TYR A 26 4.81 55.13 5.54
CA TYR A 26 3.39 54.92 5.29
C TYR A 26 2.60 54.41 6.49
N GLY A 27 3.26 54.16 7.62
CA GLY A 27 2.61 53.60 8.82
C GLY A 27 2.53 52.05 8.78
N THR A 28 1.72 51.50 9.70
CA THR A 28 1.58 50.05 9.86
C THR A 28 0.63 49.39 8.86
N GLU A 29 -0.38 50.13 8.41
CA GLU A 29 -1.33 49.67 7.39
C GLU A 29 -0.98 50.26 6.04
N ILE A 30 -0.52 49.44 5.11
CA ILE A 30 -0.08 49.86 3.78
C ILE A 30 -0.93 49.24 2.66
N THR A 31 -1.04 49.98 1.55
CA THR A 31 -1.82 49.57 0.39
C THR A 31 -0.93 49.28 -0.84
N THR A 32 -1.54 48.75 -1.88
CA THR A 32 -0.86 48.55 -3.19
C THR A 32 -0.28 49.88 -3.73
N ALA A 33 -0.93 51.03 -3.46
CA ALA A 33 -0.46 52.33 -3.92
C ALA A 33 0.83 52.76 -3.20
N ASP A 34 0.90 52.53 -1.89
CA ASP A 34 2.07 52.82 -1.06
C ASP A 34 3.29 51.98 -1.44
N ILE A 35 3.07 50.71 -1.74
CA ILE A 35 4.15 49.83 -2.22
C ILE A 35 4.67 50.27 -3.58
N LYS A 36 3.79 50.70 -4.51
CA LYS A 36 4.20 51.22 -5.81
C LYS A 36 5.00 52.50 -5.70
N ALA A 37 4.57 53.43 -4.82
CA ALA A 37 5.30 54.64 -4.54
C ALA A 37 6.67 54.40 -3.93
N PHE A 38 6.75 53.46 -2.97
CA PHE A 38 8.03 53.00 -2.37
C PHE A 38 8.98 52.40 -3.40
N CYS A 39 8.46 51.58 -4.32
CA CYS A 39 9.25 50.96 -5.38
C CYS A 39 9.83 52.03 -6.32
N ALA A 40 9.04 53.02 -6.69
CA ALA A 40 9.49 54.09 -7.55
C ALA A 40 10.60 54.96 -6.90
N MET A 41 10.52 55.21 -5.58
CA MET A 41 11.51 55.99 -4.83
C MET A 41 12.84 55.24 -4.59
N ASN A 42 12.83 53.93 -4.59
CA ASN A 42 14.01 53.12 -4.24
C ASN A 42 14.54 52.28 -5.40
N ASP A 43 14.05 52.46 -6.60
CA ASP A 43 14.39 51.73 -7.84
C ASP A 43 14.33 50.19 -7.66
N ILE A 44 13.26 49.73 -7.00
CA ILE A 44 13.02 48.32 -6.70
C ILE A 44 11.74 47.84 -7.40
N THR A 45 11.73 46.65 -7.96
CA THR A 45 10.56 46.13 -8.64
C THR A 45 9.40 45.79 -7.67
N TYR A 46 8.18 46.08 -8.08
CA TYR A 46 6.97 45.83 -7.28
C TYR A 46 6.87 44.34 -6.86
N GLN A 47 7.23 43.40 -7.76
CA GLN A 47 7.23 41.98 -7.47
C GLN A 47 8.19 41.59 -6.36
N THR A 48 9.37 42.20 -6.31
CA THR A 48 10.37 41.96 -5.27
C THR A 48 9.86 42.37 -3.90
N VAL A 49 9.23 43.54 -3.78
CA VAL A 49 8.69 44.05 -2.53
C VAL A 49 7.46 43.25 -2.09
N THR A 50 6.52 42.99 -2.96
CA THR A 50 5.31 42.23 -2.63
C THR A 50 5.59 40.79 -2.25
N LYS A 51 6.62 40.15 -2.81
CA LYS A 51 7.08 38.83 -2.39
C LYS A 51 7.59 38.84 -0.95
N LYS A 52 8.33 39.87 -0.55
CA LYS A 52 8.82 40.03 0.82
C LYS A 52 7.71 40.38 1.83
N LEU A 53 6.64 41.05 1.37
CA LEU A 53 5.49 41.45 2.19
C LEU A 53 4.37 40.42 2.22
N GLN A 54 4.49 39.27 1.59
CA GLN A 54 3.46 38.22 1.65
C GLN A 54 3.03 37.84 3.09
N PRO A 55 3.95 37.67 4.07
CA PRO A 55 3.58 37.35 5.43
C PRO A 55 2.68 38.38 6.11
N PHE A 56 2.72 39.62 5.68
CA PHE A 56 1.99 40.76 6.25
C PHE A 56 0.68 41.08 5.52
N LYS A 57 0.29 40.24 4.54
CA LYS A 57 -0.89 40.47 3.71
C LYS A 57 -2.18 40.15 4.46
N VAL A 58 -3.03 41.13 4.66
CA VAL A 58 -4.33 40.99 5.35
C VAL A 58 -5.46 40.69 4.35
N SER A 59 -5.46 41.35 3.18
CA SER A 59 -6.45 41.13 2.12
C SER A 59 -5.90 41.54 0.76
N LYS A 60 -6.68 41.40 -0.31
CA LYS A 60 -6.24 41.79 -1.65
C LYS A 60 -5.87 43.28 -1.68
N GLY A 61 -4.57 43.57 -1.82
CA GLY A 61 -4.03 44.91 -1.91
C GLY A 61 -3.82 45.68 -0.60
N LYS A 62 -3.89 44.99 0.55
CA LYS A 62 -3.65 45.58 1.88
C LYS A 62 -2.72 44.71 2.73
N TRP A 63 -1.80 45.32 3.45
CA TRP A 63 -0.83 44.67 4.36
C TRP A 63 -0.80 45.38 5.71
N ASN A 64 -0.56 44.65 6.80
CA ASN A 64 -0.35 45.19 8.13
C ASN A 64 1.05 44.83 8.64
N LEU A 65 1.89 45.79 8.90
CA LEU A 65 3.31 45.65 9.28
C LEU A 65 3.53 45.61 10.83
N GLU A 66 2.48 45.50 11.64
CA GLU A 66 2.58 45.41 13.10
C GLU A 66 2.93 44.02 13.66
N VAL A 67 3.15 43.03 12.80
CA VAL A 67 3.44 41.67 13.26
C VAL A 67 4.80 41.61 13.94
N THR A 68 4.85 41.11 15.20
CA THR A 68 6.05 41.01 16.04
C THR A 68 7.09 40.05 15.47
N VAL A 69 8.38 40.26 15.82
CA VAL A 69 9.51 39.45 15.37
C VAL A 69 9.30 37.94 15.61
N GLU A 70 8.65 37.58 16.73
CA GLU A 70 8.29 36.20 17.07
C GLU A 70 7.29 35.55 16.07
N ALA A 71 6.36 36.34 15.53
CA ALA A 71 5.45 35.89 14.50
C ALA A 71 6.15 35.75 13.14
N VAL A 72 7.15 36.58 12.85
CA VAL A 72 7.98 36.48 11.64
C VAL A 72 8.86 35.23 11.66
N GLU A 73 9.50 34.92 12.79
CA GLU A 73 10.30 33.68 12.94
C GLU A 73 9.44 32.41 12.87
N SER A 74 8.22 32.44 13.41
CA SER A 74 7.29 31.31 13.30
C SER A 74 6.78 31.14 11.86
N ILE A 75 6.58 32.26 11.14
CA ILE A 75 6.19 32.26 9.72
C ILE A 75 7.36 31.82 8.83
N GLU A 76 8.59 32.29 9.06
CA GLU A 76 9.76 31.87 8.29
C GLU A 76 10.09 30.37 8.50
N LYS A 77 9.93 29.84 9.71
CA LYS A 77 10.01 28.38 9.97
C LYS A 77 8.91 27.61 9.25
N SER A 78 7.72 28.17 9.07
CA SER A 78 6.62 27.52 8.34
C SER A 78 6.78 27.60 6.82
N PHE A 79 7.45 28.62 6.27
CA PHE A 79 7.70 28.76 4.84
C PHE A 79 8.90 27.99 4.31
N ASN A 80 9.85 27.62 5.17
CA ASN A 80 11.05 26.86 4.80
C ASN A 80 10.89 25.34 4.93
N SER A 81 9.80 24.87 5.53
CA SER A 81 9.44 23.44 5.53
C SER A 81 8.29 23.21 4.55
N PRO A 82 8.43 22.29 3.59
CA PRO A 82 7.28 21.94 2.76
C PRO A 82 6.14 21.48 3.66
N ALA A 83 4.93 21.96 3.41
CA ALA A 83 3.76 21.54 4.16
C ALA A 83 3.65 20.02 4.05
N VAL A 84 3.65 19.34 5.19
CA VAL A 84 3.45 17.89 5.28
C VAL A 84 1.98 17.68 5.60
N ILE A 85 1.29 16.92 4.77
CA ILE A 85 -0.08 16.51 5.08
C ILE A 85 0.02 15.52 6.24
N PRO A 86 -0.62 15.79 7.40
CA PRO A 86 -0.58 14.88 8.52
C PRO A 86 -1.21 13.53 8.13
N ALA A 87 -0.77 12.45 8.78
CA ALA A 87 -1.37 11.14 8.62
C ALA A 87 -2.90 11.24 8.83
N SER A 88 -3.66 10.49 8.02
CA SER A 88 -5.11 10.44 8.12
C SER A 88 -5.55 10.10 9.56
N GLU A 89 -6.53 10.80 10.11
CA GLU A 89 -7.15 10.46 11.40
C GLU A 89 -7.99 9.17 11.33
N LYS A 90 -8.13 8.61 10.14
CA LYS A 90 -8.89 7.38 9.90
C LYS A 90 -8.30 6.21 10.67
N ASN A 91 -9.15 5.48 11.38
CA ASN A 91 -8.79 4.20 11.99
C ASN A 91 -8.55 3.16 10.90
N LEU A 92 -7.35 2.57 10.89
CA LEU A 92 -6.90 1.57 9.91
C LEU A 92 -6.92 0.14 10.46
N VAL A 93 -7.63 -0.12 11.56
CA VAL A 93 -7.85 -1.48 12.07
C VAL A 93 -8.81 -2.21 11.13
N PRO A 94 -8.43 -3.37 10.56
CA PRO A 94 -9.30 -4.15 9.71
C PRO A 94 -10.54 -4.65 10.46
N ALA A 95 -11.64 -4.87 9.74
CA ALA A 95 -12.83 -5.49 10.32
C ALA A 95 -12.59 -6.99 10.58
N VAL A 96 -13.15 -7.49 11.67
CA VAL A 96 -13.19 -8.94 11.93
C VAL A 96 -14.17 -9.59 10.97
N ASP A 97 -13.70 -10.61 10.25
CA ASP A 97 -14.56 -11.41 9.35
C ASP A 97 -15.05 -12.66 10.05
N ALA A 98 -16.38 -12.83 10.10
CA ALA A 98 -17.04 -13.97 10.76
C ALA A 98 -16.80 -15.30 10.01
N THR A 99 -16.44 -15.26 8.73
CA THR A 99 -16.15 -16.45 7.92
C THR A 99 -14.69 -16.90 8.02
N PHE A 100 -13.86 -16.16 8.76
CA PHE A 100 -12.45 -16.48 8.92
C PHE A 100 -12.23 -17.70 9.80
N LEU A 101 -11.54 -18.69 9.27
CA LEU A 101 -11.08 -19.87 10.02
C LEU A 101 -9.58 -19.77 10.29
N LYS A 102 -9.18 -20.02 11.52
CA LYS A 102 -7.76 -20.08 11.94
C LYS A 102 -7.13 -21.39 11.48
N PHE A 103 -6.06 -21.31 10.70
CA PHE A 103 -5.29 -22.47 10.27
C PHE A 103 -3.84 -22.09 9.96
N GLY A 104 -2.99 -23.10 9.72
CA GLY A 104 -1.59 -22.91 9.32
C GLY A 104 -0.81 -22.03 10.30
N ASN A 105 -0.07 -21.07 9.77
CA ASN A 105 0.83 -20.19 10.52
C ASN A 105 0.12 -19.04 11.27
N PHE A 106 -1.22 -18.96 11.20
CA PHE A 106 -1.98 -17.87 11.81
C PHE A 106 -1.69 -17.66 13.32
N PRO A 107 -1.62 -18.70 14.17
CA PRO A 107 -1.34 -18.52 15.60
C PRO A 107 0.01 -17.85 15.84
N ASP A 108 1.03 -18.20 15.08
CA ASP A 108 2.39 -17.69 15.27
C ASP A 108 2.54 -16.27 14.70
N VAL A 109 1.97 -15.99 13.54
CA VAL A 109 1.86 -14.63 13.00
C VAL A 109 1.14 -13.72 14.00
N LYS A 110 0.02 -14.19 14.57
CA LYS A 110 -0.72 -13.44 15.59
C LYS A 110 0.12 -13.17 16.84
N LYS A 111 0.92 -14.13 17.33
CA LYS A 111 1.84 -13.93 18.45
C LYS A 111 2.89 -12.86 18.15
N ILE A 112 3.48 -12.89 16.94
CA ILE A 112 4.45 -11.86 16.52
C ILE A 112 3.81 -10.46 16.54
N ILE A 113 2.62 -10.29 15.96
CA ILE A 113 1.91 -9.01 15.97
C ILE A 113 1.56 -8.57 17.41
N GLN A 114 1.13 -9.52 18.25
CA GLN A 114 0.75 -9.26 19.65
C GLN A 114 1.94 -8.83 20.50
N SER A 115 3.13 -9.33 20.23
CA SER A 115 4.35 -9.02 20.98
C SER A 115 4.74 -7.55 20.92
N LYS A 116 4.30 -6.84 19.90
CA LYS A 116 4.71 -5.46 19.56
C LYS A 116 6.23 -5.28 19.39
N GLN A 117 6.98 -6.38 19.30
CA GLN A 117 8.40 -6.36 19.00
C GLN A 117 8.58 -6.21 17.49
N PHE A 118 9.60 -5.47 17.10
CA PHE A 118 9.99 -5.39 15.70
C PHE A 118 10.63 -6.74 15.29
N TYR A 119 9.91 -7.47 14.45
CA TYR A 119 10.34 -8.80 13.98
C TYR A 119 9.79 -9.05 12.57
N PRO A 120 10.47 -8.53 11.54
CA PRO A 120 10.02 -8.66 10.16
C PRO A 120 9.78 -10.10 9.76
N THR A 121 8.64 -10.34 9.12
CA THR A 121 8.16 -11.68 8.82
C THR A 121 7.85 -11.83 7.35
N PHE A 122 8.37 -12.87 6.71
CA PHE A 122 8.10 -13.24 5.33
C PHE A 122 7.15 -14.44 5.28
N ILE A 123 6.05 -14.35 4.52
CA ILE A 123 5.08 -15.43 4.38
C ILE A 123 4.99 -15.81 2.90
N THR A 124 5.47 -17.01 2.58
CA THR A 124 5.43 -17.54 1.21
C THR A 124 4.40 -18.65 1.07
N GLY A 125 4.00 -18.93 -0.14
CA GLY A 125 3.09 -20.04 -0.49
C GLY A 125 2.19 -19.71 -1.68
N LEU A 126 1.53 -20.70 -2.22
CA LEU A 126 0.72 -20.59 -3.44
C LEU A 126 -0.43 -19.58 -3.30
N SER A 127 -0.88 -19.03 -4.44
CA SER A 127 -1.96 -18.04 -4.47
C SER A 127 -3.27 -18.60 -3.93
N GLY A 128 -4.04 -17.76 -3.23
CA GLY A 128 -5.38 -18.10 -2.74
C GLY A 128 -5.41 -19.06 -1.56
N ASN A 129 -4.30 -19.20 -0.81
CA ASN A 129 -4.19 -20.01 0.41
C ASN A 129 -4.38 -19.21 1.72
N GLY A 130 -4.76 -17.93 1.65
CA GLY A 130 -5.12 -17.12 2.82
C GLY A 130 -3.98 -16.37 3.51
N LYS A 131 -2.78 -16.27 2.93
CA LYS A 131 -1.63 -15.53 3.51
C LYS A 131 -1.99 -14.12 3.97
N THR A 132 -2.38 -13.27 3.03
CA THR A 132 -2.73 -11.87 3.25
C THR A 132 -3.92 -11.72 4.19
N PHE A 133 -4.97 -12.51 3.96
CA PHE A 133 -6.17 -12.50 4.79
C PHE A 133 -5.90 -12.92 6.24
N GLY A 134 -4.98 -13.87 6.46
CA GLY A 134 -4.53 -14.25 7.79
C GLY A 134 -3.89 -13.10 8.56
N VAL A 135 -3.04 -12.30 7.91
CA VAL A 135 -2.43 -11.11 8.53
C VAL A 135 -3.49 -10.05 8.86
N GLU A 136 -4.40 -9.78 7.92
CA GLU A 136 -5.52 -8.84 8.13
C GLU A 136 -6.36 -9.23 9.33
N GLN A 137 -6.73 -10.52 9.44
CA GLN A 137 -7.55 -11.03 10.55
C GLN A 137 -6.78 -11.12 11.88
N ALA A 138 -5.47 -11.31 11.85
CA ALA A 138 -4.65 -11.20 13.06
C ALA A 138 -4.64 -9.75 13.58
N CYS A 139 -4.48 -8.77 12.72
CA CYS A 139 -4.57 -7.36 13.07
C CYS A 139 -5.95 -6.98 13.57
N ALA A 140 -7.03 -7.40 12.89
CA ALA A 140 -8.41 -7.18 13.28
C ALA A 140 -8.71 -7.69 14.70
N GLN A 141 -8.33 -8.94 15.00
CA GLN A 141 -8.55 -9.56 16.30
C GLN A 141 -7.73 -8.94 17.44
N LEU A 142 -6.62 -8.28 17.11
CA LEU A 142 -5.75 -7.61 18.08
C LEU A 142 -6.00 -6.10 18.19
N GLY A 143 -6.94 -5.55 17.41
CA GLY A 143 -7.17 -4.10 17.33
C GLY A 143 -5.94 -3.34 16.84
N ARG A 144 -5.13 -3.93 15.97
CA ARG A 144 -3.91 -3.34 15.41
C ARG A 144 -4.18 -2.71 14.05
N GLU A 145 -3.70 -1.50 13.87
CA GLU A 145 -3.75 -0.86 12.56
C GLU A 145 -2.88 -1.60 11.55
N LEU A 146 -3.39 -1.72 10.33
CA LEU A 146 -2.75 -2.37 9.21
C LEU A 146 -2.71 -1.42 8.03
N ILE A 147 -1.53 -1.23 7.46
CA ILE A 147 -1.33 -0.54 6.20
C ILE A 147 -0.85 -1.57 5.19
N ARG A 148 -1.71 -1.88 4.20
CA ARG A 148 -1.39 -2.82 3.13
C ARG A 148 -0.96 -2.08 1.89
N VAL A 149 0.13 -2.53 1.30
CA VAL A 149 0.66 -2.06 0.02
C VAL A 149 0.78 -3.24 -0.92
N ASN A 150 0.04 -3.21 -2.02
CA ASN A 150 0.24 -4.18 -3.10
C ASN A 150 1.46 -3.76 -3.91
N ILE A 151 2.47 -4.61 -3.91
CA ILE A 151 3.72 -4.36 -4.64
C ILE A 151 3.54 -4.78 -6.09
N THR A 152 4.08 -3.97 -6.98
CA THR A 152 4.14 -4.24 -8.42
C THR A 152 5.54 -3.96 -8.93
N ILE A 153 5.82 -4.31 -10.17
CA ILE A 153 7.10 -4.03 -10.81
C ILE A 153 7.39 -2.51 -10.91
N GLU A 154 6.33 -1.69 -10.98
CA GLU A 154 6.43 -0.23 -11.07
C GLU A 154 6.58 0.47 -9.72
N THR A 155 6.26 -0.23 -8.62
CA THR A 155 6.32 0.34 -7.26
C THR A 155 7.70 0.92 -6.97
N ASP A 156 7.75 2.18 -6.58
CA ASP A 156 8.99 2.91 -6.35
C ASP A 156 9.05 3.64 -4.99
N GLU A 157 10.13 4.42 -4.79
CA GLU A 157 10.35 5.16 -3.55
C GLU A 157 9.25 6.19 -3.29
N ASP A 158 8.75 6.87 -4.32
CA ASP A 158 7.70 7.88 -4.16
C ASP A 158 6.35 7.25 -3.76
N ASP A 159 6.07 6.03 -4.23
CA ASP A 159 4.88 5.28 -3.84
C ASP A 159 4.95 4.78 -2.40
N LEU A 160 6.13 4.36 -1.95
CA LEU A 160 6.34 3.75 -0.65
C LEU A 160 6.63 4.77 0.46
N ILE A 161 7.55 5.68 0.20
CA ILE A 161 8.04 6.64 1.19
C ILE A 161 7.27 7.95 1.12
N GLY A 162 6.95 8.39 -0.10
CA GLY A 162 6.23 9.62 -0.35
C GLY A 162 6.94 10.58 -1.28
N GLY A 163 6.21 11.55 -1.75
CA GLY A 163 6.67 12.51 -2.74
C GLY A 163 5.94 13.83 -2.69
N PHE A 164 6.39 14.77 -3.47
CA PHE A 164 5.71 16.04 -3.64
C PHE A 164 4.47 15.89 -4.52
N ARG A 165 3.37 16.50 -4.08
CA ARG A 165 2.10 16.60 -4.82
C ARG A 165 1.72 18.06 -5.01
N LEU A 166 1.10 18.37 -6.15
CA LEU A 166 0.55 19.69 -6.39
C LEU A 166 -0.90 19.72 -5.89
N ILE A 167 -1.14 20.48 -4.81
CA ILE A 167 -2.46 20.61 -4.18
C ILE A 167 -2.79 22.09 -4.12
N ASP A 168 -3.91 22.51 -4.73
CA ASP A 168 -4.37 23.90 -4.78
C ASP A 168 -3.29 24.90 -5.24
N GLY A 169 -2.46 24.47 -6.21
CA GLY A 169 -1.37 25.29 -6.75
C GLY A 169 -0.11 25.36 -5.88
N ASN A 170 -0.06 24.64 -4.75
CA ASN A 170 1.11 24.54 -3.88
C ASN A 170 1.75 23.16 -3.98
N THR A 171 3.07 23.13 -3.96
CA THR A 171 3.83 21.89 -3.87
C THR A 171 3.91 21.46 -2.41
N VAL A 172 3.27 20.34 -2.08
CA VAL A 172 3.16 19.81 -0.71
C VAL A 172 3.75 18.41 -0.65
N TRP A 173 4.50 18.11 0.40
CA TRP A 173 4.95 16.75 0.68
C TRP A 173 3.78 15.88 1.16
N HIS A 174 3.64 14.70 0.54
CA HIS A 174 2.67 13.68 0.94
C HIS A 174 3.42 12.44 1.41
N ASN A 175 3.16 12.00 2.66
CA ASN A 175 3.75 10.79 3.20
C ASN A 175 3.22 9.56 2.43
N GLY A 176 4.12 8.63 2.12
CA GLY A 176 3.74 7.32 1.62
C GLY A 176 3.35 6.36 2.75
N PRO A 177 2.82 5.18 2.40
CA PRO A 177 2.32 4.18 3.35
C PRO A 177 3.37 3.70 4.35
N VAL A 178 4.63 3.65 3.97
CA VAL A 178 5.73 3.24 4.88
C VAL A 178 5.91 4.27 5.98
N ILE A 179 5.93 5.56 5.63
CA ILE A 179 6.07 6.64 6.60
C ILE A 179 4.84 6.69 7.51
N GLU A 180 3.65 6.51 6.95
CA GLU A 180 2.43 6.45 7.74
C GLU A 180 2.46 5.28 8.73
N ALA A 181 2.93 4.10 8.32
CA ALA A 181 3.07 2.94 9.21
C ALA A 181 4.08 3.18 10.34
N LEU A 182 5.24 3.78 10.03
CA LEU A 182 6.24 4.15 11.03
C LEU A 182 5.67 5.11 12.08
N GLU A 183 5.01 6.18 11.63
CA GLU A 183 4.45 7.22 12.50
C GLU A 183 3.27 6.74 13.36
N ARG A 184 2.52 5.75 12.89
CA ARG A 184 1.38 5.18 13.61
C ARG A 184 1.77 4.01 14.53
N GLY A 185 2.93 3.39 14.29
CA GLY A 185 3.29 2.11 14.92
C GLY A 185 2.41 0.96 14.40
N ALA A 186 1.94 1.07 13.16
CA ALA A 186 1.07 0.10 12.51
C ALA A 186 1.84 -1.11 11.98
N ILE A 187 1.12 -2.15 11.59
CA ILE A 187 1.67 -3.25 10.80
C ILE A 187 1.69 -2.82 9.33
N LEU A 188 2.88 -2.83 8.72
CA LEU A 188 3.04 -2.64 7.29
C LEU A 188 3.01 -3.99 6.60
N LEU A 189 2.02 -4.21 5.74
CA LEU A 189 1.89 -5.42 4.93
C LEU A 189 2.30 -5.14 3.49
N LEU A 190 3.43 -5.70 3.09
CA LEU A 190 3.92 -5.66 1.71
C LEU A 190 3.41 -6.91 0.99
N ASP A 191 2.33 -6.76 0.23
CA ASP A 191 1.67 -7.88 -0.44
C ASP A 191 2.25 -8.08 -1.85
N GLU A 192 2.50 -9.35 -2.21
CA GLU A 192 3.11 -9.76 -3.48
C GLU A 192 4.51 -9.17 -3.71
N ILE A 193 5.35 -9.18 -2.66
CA ILE A 193 6.68 -8.54 -2.69
C ILE A 193 7.62 -9.15 -3.72
N ASP A 194 7.40 -10.36 -4.16
CA ASP A 194 8.14 -11.04 -5.21
C ASP A 194 7.91 -10.45 -6.62
N LEU A 195 6.97 -9.51 -6.77
CA LEU A 195 6.84 -8.70 -7.99
C LEU A 195 7.76 -7.47 -7.98
N ALA A 196 8.37 -7.13 -6.83
CA ALA A 196 9.15 -5.92 -6.66
C ALA A 196 10.37 -5.86 -7.59
N SER A 197 10.64 -4.68 -8.13
CA SER A 197 11.91 -4.36 -8.76
C SER A 197 12.96 -3.98 -7.69
N ASN A 198 14.22 -3.76 -8.10
CA ASN A 198 15.27 -3.32 -7.20
C ASN A 198 14.99 -1.98 -6.49
N LYS A 199 13.97 -1.23 -6.90
CA LYS A 199 13.53 0.01 -6.24
C LYS A 199 13.07 -0.24 -4.80
N ILE A 200 12.63 -1.47 -4.46
CA ILE A 200 12.24 -1.87 -3.10
C ILE A 200 13.38 -1.76 -2.07
N LEU A 201 14.62 -1.69 -2.51
CA LEU A 201 15.79 -1.57 -1.63
C LEU A 201 15.80 -0.28 -0.81
N CYS A 202 14.99 0.72 -1.15
CA CYS A 202 14.76 1.91 -0.32
C CYS A 202 14.23 1.55 1.09
N LEU A 203 13.64 0.35 1.26
CA LEU A 203 13.12 -0.14 2.54
C LEU A 203 14.18 -0.82 3.44
N GLN A 204 15.43 -0.99 3.00
CA GLN A 204 16.45 -1.67 3.80
C GLN A 204 16.63 -1.09 5.21
N PRO A 205 16.72 0.26 5.41
CA PRO A 205 16.86 0.82 6.77
C PRO A 205 15.64 0.52 7.64
N VAL A 206 14.44 0.52 7.05
CA VAL A 206 13.18 0.26 7.75
C VAL A 206 13.08 -1.21 8.19
N LEU A 207 13.56 -2.14 7.35
CA LEU A 207 13.65 -3.57 7.67
C LEU A 207 14.68 -3.89 8.76
N GLU A 208 15.61 -2.98 9.05
CA GLU A 208 16.52 -3.08 10.18
C GLU A 208 15.94 -2.48 11.48
N GLY A 209 14.70 -2.03 11.48
CA GLY A 209 14.06 -1.37 12.62
C GLY A 209 14.57 0.04 12.88
N LYS A 210 15.30 0.61 11.93
CA LYS A 210 15.84 1.96 12.01
C LYS A 210 14.85 2.96 11.41
N GLY A 211 14.96 4.21 11.86
CA GLY A 211 14.23 5.30 11.22
C GLY A 211 14.73 5.58 9.80
N LEU A 212 13.96 6.37 9.09
CA LEU A 212 14.25 6.76 7.72
C LEU A 212 14.44 8.28 7.60
N PHE A 213 15.53 8.69 6.96
CA PHE A 213 15.77 10.09 6.64
C PHE A 213 15.15 10.46 5.29
N LEU A 214 14.14 11.32 5.32
CA LEU A 214 13.44 11.83 4.15
C LEU A 214 14.29 12.95 3.50
N LYS A 215 15.15 12.59 2.60
CA LYS A 215 16.15 13.49 1.97
C LYS A 215 15.52 14.71 1.31
N LYS A 216 14.33 14.55 0.69
CA LYS A 216 13.62 15.61 -0.05
C LYS A 216 13.12 16.75 0.85
N ILE A 217 12.88 16.47 2.14
CA ILE A 217 12.34 17.45 3.12
C ILE A 217 13.22 17.61 4.36
N GLY A 218 14.37 16.93 4.42
CA GLY A 218 15.30 17.05 5.54
C GLY A 218 14.77 16.54 6.88
N ARG A 219 13.82 15.58 6.88
CA ARG A 219 13.15 15.08 8.07
C ARG A 219 13.55 13.64 8.36
N PHE A 220 13.84 13.34 9.63
CA PHE A 220 14.03 11.98 10.11
C PHE A 220 12.73 11.44 10.74
N VAL A 221 12.34 10.21 10.40
CA VAL A 221 11.15 9.54 10.93
C VAL A 221 11.58 8.28 11.66
N GLU A 222 11.29 8.20 12.94
CA GLU A 222 11.55 7.04 13.78
C GLU A 222 10.31 6.13 13.86
N PRO A 223 10.50 4.80 13.92
CA PRO A 223 9.39 3.87 14.10
C PRO A 223 8.78 4.02 15.51
N LYS A 224 7.47 4.25 15.57
CA LYS A 224 6.74 4.17 16.83
C LYS A 224 6.61 2.74 17.33
N ASN A 225 6.46 2.61 18.66
CA ASN A 225 6.29 1.30 19.29
C ASN A 225 5.15 0.50 18.68
N GLY A 226 5.45 -0.73 18.35
CA GLY A 226 4.52 -1.68 17.73
C GLY A 226 4.61 -1.73 16.20
N PHE A 227 5.36 -0.82 15.56
CA PHE A 227 5.64 -0.94 14.13
C PHE A 227 6.29 -2.29 13.83
N ASN A 228 5.81 -2.96 12.79
CA ASN A 228 6.43 -4.17 12.26
C ASN A 228 6.10 -4.32 10.76
N ILE A 229 6.87 -5.15 10.07
CA ILE A 229 6.71 -5.41 8.64
C ILE A 229 6.39 -6.88 8.42
N ILE A 230 5.37 -7.13 7.63
CA ILE A 230 5.03 -8.47 7.14
C ILE A 230 5.00 -8.42 5.62
N ALA A 231 5.72 -9.33 4.97
CA ALA A 231 5.71 -9.46 3.52
C ALA A 231 5.04 -10.76 3.11
N THR A 232 4.26 -10.76 2.03
CA THR A 232 3.70 -11.96 1.43
C THR A 232 4.23 -12.13 0.02
N ALA A 233 4.43 -13.39 -0.40
CA ALA A 233 4.92 -13.75 -1.70
C ALA A 233 4.33 -15.08 -2.18
N ASN A 234 4.32 -15.31 -3.48
CA ASN A 234 3.97 -16.61 -4.06
C ASN A 234 5.21 -17.52 -4.20
N THR A 235 6.39 -16.92 -4.22
CA THR A 235 7.69 -17.59 -4.29
C THR A 235 8.49 -17.35 -3.00
N LYS A 236 9.65 -18.01 -2.88
CA LYS A 236 10.59 -17.77 -1.76
C LYS A 236 11.53 -16.58 -2.01
N GLY A 237 11.19 -15.69 -2.96
CA GLY A 237 12.03 -14.57 -3.37
C GLY A 237 13.13 -14.94 -4.38
N LYS A 238 13.15 -16.20 -4.84
CA LYS A 238 14.13 -16.70 -5.82
C LYS A 238 13.59 -16.67 -7.26
N GLY A 239 12.44 -16.01 -7.47
CA GLY A 239 11.74 -16.05 -8.75
C GLY A 239 11.04 -17.38 -8.99
N SER A 240 10.50 -17.58 -10.20
CA SER A 240 9.89 -18.84 -10.62
C SER A 240 10.92 -19.68 -11.36
N GLU A 241 11.52 -20.66 -10.71
CA GLU A 241 12.48 -21.59 -11.35
C GLU A 241 11.79 -22.45 -12.40
N ASP A 242 10.50 -22.70 -12.26
CA ASP A 242 9.65 -23.53 -13.13
C ASP A 242 8.76 -22.73 -14.09
N GLY A 243 8.90 -21.39 -14.13
CA GLY A 243 8.11 -20.51 -15.01
C GLY A 243 6.62 -20.35 -14.63
N ARG A 244 6.15 -20.98 -13.55
CA ARG A 244 4.73 -20.98 -13.15
C ARG A 244 4.24 -19.64 -12.65
N PHE A 245 5.15 -18.80 -12.10
CA PHE A 245 4.82 -17.49 -11.58
C PHE A 245 5.43 -16.40 -12.46
N ILE A 246 4.80 -16.20 -13.62
CA ILE A 246 5.21 -15.18 -14.59
C ILE A 246 5.15 -13.80 -13.91
N GLY A 247 6.23 -13.00 -14.07
CA GLY A 247 6.32 -11.65 -13.50
C GLY A 247 6.95 -11.59 -12.11
N THR A 248 7.24 -12.72 -11.45
CA THR A 248 8.02 -12.69 -10.21
C THR A 248 9.50 -12.46 -10.50
N ASN A 249 10.11 -11.63 -9.66
CA ASN A 249 11.52 -11.28 -9.74
C ASN A 249 12.35 -12.06 -8.70
N VAL A 250 13.64 -12.18 -8.97
CA VAL A 250 14.60 -12.62 -7.96
C VAL A 250 14.88 -11.44 -7.04
N LEU A 251 14.47 -11.54 -5.79
CA LEU A 251 14.74 -10.52 -4.80
C LEU A 251 16.22 -10.55 -4.37
N ASN A 252 16.76 -9.39 -4.03
CA ASN A 252 18.13 -9.28 -3.53
C ASN A 252 18.27 -10.08 -2.23
N GLU A 253 19.30 -10.94 -2.15
CA GLU A 253 19.54 -11.79 -0.97
C GLU A 253 19.73 -10.97 0.31
N ALA A 254 20.48 -9.86 0.24
CA ALA A 254 20.66 -8.98 1.40
C ALA A 254 19.35 -8.33 1.87
N PHE A 255 18.36 -8.18 0.99
CA PHE A 255 17.01 -7.73 1.35
C PHE A 255 16.23 -8.85 2.05
N LEU A 256 16.29 -10.08 1.53
CA LEU A 256 15.63 -11.25 2.12
C LEU A 256 16.17 -11.58 3.51
N GLU A 257 17.49 -11.50 3.73
CA GLU A 257 18.15 -11.72 5.02
C GLU A 257 17.66 -10.78 6.15
N ARG A 258 17.01 -9.68 5.79
CA ARG A 258 16.38 -8.77 6.77
C ARG A 258 15.01 -9.24 7.27
N PHE A 259 14.52 -10.35 6.74
CA PHE A 259 13.36 -11.06 7.29
C PHE A 259 13.83 -12.27 8.10
N PRO A 260 14.01 -12.14 9.42
CA PRO A 260 14.54 -13.22 10.26
C PRO A 260 13.62 -14.44 10.35
N VAL A 261 12.34 -14.28 9.95
CA VAL A 261 11.34 -15.35 9.97
C VAL A 261 10.70 -15.50 8.61
N THR A 262 10.68 -16.73 8.12
CA THR A 262 9.94 -17.13 6.92
C THR A 262 8.96 -18.23 7.27
N PHE A 263 7.67 -17.99 7.00
CA PHE A 263 6.62 -19.00 7.11
C PHE A 263 6.23 -19.50 5.73
N GLU A 264 6.18 -20.83 5.59
CA GLU A 264 5.58 -21.46 4.40
C GLU A 264 4.10 -21.75 4.70
N GLN A 265 3.21 -21.08 3.99
CA GLN A 265 1.77 -21.24 4.15
C GLN A 265 1.24 -22.24 3.12
N ALA A 266 0.85 -23.41 3.58
CA ALA A 266 0.15 -24.40 2.77
C ALA A 266 -1.36 -24.08 2.67
N TYR A 267 -2.06 -24.79 1.79
CA TYR A 267 -3.52 -24.81 1.81
C TYR A 267 -4.03 -25.43 3.13
N PRO A 268 -5.27 -25.11 3.55
CA PRO A 268 -5.88 -25.75 4.70
C PRO A 268 -5.94 -27.27 4.53
N SER A 269 -5.88 -28.01 5.63
CA SER A 269 -6.19 -29.45 5.59
C SER A 269 -7.65 -29.65 5.13
N VAL A 270 -7.96 -30.80 4.55
CA VAL A 270 -9.32 -31.16 4.07
C VAL A 270 -10.39 -30.80 5.11
N ASN A 271 -10.20 -31.20 6.37
CA ASN A 271 -11.15 -30.91 7.44
C ASN A 271 -11.32 -29.40 7.72
N ASN A 272 -10.25 -28.63 7.65
CA ASN A 272 -10.29 -27.19 7.85
C ASN A 272 -10.91 -26.48 6.63
N GLU A 273 -10.64 -26.97 5.44
CA GLU A 273 -11.19 -26.40 4.21
C GLU A 273 -12.71 -26.65 4.10
N ILE A 274 -13.19 -27.84 4.47
CA ILE A 274 -14.62 -28.11 4.59
C ILE A 274 -15.29 -27.15 5.58
N LYS A 275 -14.69 -26.95 6.77
CA LYS A 275 -15.22 -25.99 7.76
C LYS A 275 -15.23 -24.56 7.22
N LEU A 276 -14.19 -24.15 6.54
CA LEU A 276 -14.07 -22.83 5.93
C LEU A 276 -15.15 -22.64 4.87
N LEU A 277 -15.34 -23.59 3.96
CA LEU A 277 -16.37 -23.52 2.93
C LEU A 277 -17.79 -23.54 3.52
N ARG A 278 -18.03 -24.26 4.59
CA ARG A 278 -19.32 -24.23 5.31
C ARG A 278 -19.63 -22.84 5.88
N LEU A 279 -18.64 -22.16 6.48
CA LEU A 279 -18.83 -20.80 6.97
C LEU A 279 -19.18 -19.83 5.83
N HIS A 280 -18.44 -19.90 4.72
CA HIS A 280 -18.74 -19.08 3.54
C HIS A 280 -20.09 -19.45 2.91
N SER A 281 -20.39 -20.73 2.77
CA SER A 281 -21.66 -21.23 2.23
C SER A 281 -22.85 -20.74 3.04
N ALA A 282 -22.76 -20.81 4.36
CA ALA A 282 -23.80 -20.28 5.26
C ALA A 282 -23.99 -18.76 5.07
N SER A 283 -22.89 -18.01 4.91
CA SER A 283 -22.97 -16.56 4.67
C SER A 283 -23.62 -16.19 3.32
N PHE A 284 -23.60 -17.12 2.36
CA PHE A 284 -24.27 -16.98 1.05
C PHE A 284 -25.69 -17.57 1.03
N GLY A 285 -26.18 -18.13 2.17
CA GLY A 285 -27.47 -18.79 2.25
C GLY A 285 -27.55 -20.14 1.53
N CYS A 286 -26.43 -20.86 1.43
CA CYS A 286 -26.36 -22.20 0.85
C CYS A 286 -25.99 -23.22 1.94
N HIS A 287 -26.61 -24.42 1.92
CA HIS A 287 -26.43 -25.46 2.93
C HIS A 287 -26.28 -26.85 2.28
N ASP A 288 -25.50 -26.93 1.20
CA ASP A 288 -25.20 -28.21 0.51
C ASP A 288 -23.86 -28.76 1.02
N ASP A 289 -23.87 -29.46 2.14
CA ASP A 289 -22.68 -30.03 2.77
C ASP A 289 -22.03 -31.13 1.95
N GLU A 290 -22.81 -31.86 1.18
CA GLU A 290 -22.28 -32.91 0.29
C GLU A 290 -21.47 -32.29 -0.84
N PHE A 291 -22.03 -31.28 -1.50
CA PHE A 291 -21.32 -30.54 -2.53
C PHE A 291 -20.00 -29.93 -2.03
N ILE A 292 -20.02 -29.34 -0.82
CA ILE A 292 -18.81 -28.79 -0.20
C ILE A 292 -17.73 -29.87 0.00
N THR A 293 -18.13 -31.06 0.51
CA THR A 293 -17.19 -32.14 0.76
C THR A 293 -16.57 -32.64 -0.55
N LYS A 294 -17.41 -32.89 -1.57
CA LYS A 294 -16.96 -33.31 -2.91
C LYS A 294 -16.02 -32.28 -3.56
N LEU A 295 -16.31 -30.98 -3.43
CA LEU A 295 -15.44 -29.92 -3.93
C LEU A 295 -14.06 -29.95 -3.27
N VAL A 296 -13.99 -30.17 -1.95
CA VAL A 296 -12.70 -30.21 -1.22
C VAL A 296 -11.93 -31.47 -1.62
N ASP A 297 -12.55 -32.62 -1.69
CA ASP A 297 -11.91 -33.88 -2.11
C ASP A 297 -11.36 -33.76 -3.53
N TRP A 298 -12.13 -33.18 -4.44
CA TRP A 298 -11.69 -32.87 -5.81
C TRP A 298 -10.46 -31.95 -5.85
N ALA A 299 -10.49 -30.85 -5.10
CA ALA A 299 -9.36 -29.94 -5.06
C ALA A 299 -8.12 -30.55 -4.41
N ASP A 300 -8.28 -31.42 -3.40
CA ASP A 300 -7.18 -32.12 -2.75
C ASP A 300 -6.46 -33.08 -3.71
N ILE A 301 -7.22 -33.82 -4.53
CA ILE A 301 -6.66 -34.69 -5.57
C ILE A 301 -5.88 -33.85 -6.60
N ILE A 302 -6.44 -32.76 -7.09
CA ILE A 302 -5.79 -31.85 -8.05
C ILE A 302 -4.48 -31.32 -7.46
N ARG A 303 -4.49 -30.85 -6.21
CA ARG A 303 -3.30 -30.30 -5.55
C ARG A 303 -2.21 -31.34 -5.36
N LYS A 304 -2.57 -32.58 -5.00
CA LYS A 304 -1.62 -33.70 -4.90
C LYS A 304 -0.95 -33.95 -6.24
N THR A 305 -1.73 -34.04 -7.31
CA THR A 305 -1.21 -34.21 -8.67
C THR A 305 -0.32 -33.05 -9.10
N PHE A 306 -0.68 -31.81 -8.71
CA PHE A 306 0.15 -30.63 -8.96
C PHE A 306 1.50 -30.71 -8.22
N TYR A 307 1.51 -31.09 -6.95
CA TYR A 307 2.76 -31.23 -6.18
C TYR A 307 3.64 -32.37 -6.69
N ASP A 308 3.04 -33.41 -7.23
CA ASP A 308 3.75 -34.53 -7.88
C ASP A 308 4.26 -34.18 -9.29
N GLY A 309 3.97 -32.96 -9.79
CA GLY A 309 4.40 -32.47 -11.09
C GLY A 309 3.59 -33.02 -12.27
N GLY A 310 2.43 -33.63 -12.00
CA GLY A 310 1.58 -34.21 -13.03
C GLY A 310 0.72 -33.18 -13.80
N ILE A 311 0.50 -32.02 -13.24
CA ILE A 311 -0.25 -30.90 -13.85
C ILE A 311 0.37 -29.55 -13.44
N GLU A 312 0.12 -28.51 -14.26
CA GLU A 312 0.65 -27.16 -14.00
C GLU A 312 -0.35 -26.25 -13.29
N GLU A 313 -1.64 -26.55 -13.35
CA GLU A 313 -2.71 -25.74 -12.78
C GLU A 313 -3.28 -26.39 -11.51
N LEU A 314 -3.87 -25.57 -10.64
CA LEU A 314 -4.48 -26.05 -9.41
C LEU A 314 -5.78 -25.30 -9.04
N ILE A 315 -6.53 -25.90 -8.13
CA ILE A 315 -7.72 -25.31 -7.52
C ILE A 315 -7.37 -24.78 -6.13
N SER A 316 -7.32 -23.45 -6.00
CA SER A 316 -7.06 -22.77 -4.72
C SER A 316 -8.29 -22.75 -3.82
N THR A 317 -8.11 -22.57 -2.51
CA THR A 317 -9.21 -22.35 -1.55
C THR A 317 -10.09 -21.17 -1.96
N ARG A 318 -9.48 -20.07 -2.43
CA ARG A 318 -10.22 -18.91 -2.97
C ARG A 318 -11.16 -19.32 -4.10
N ARG A 319 -10.71 -20.19 -4.99
CA ARG A 319 -11.54 -20.67 -6.11
C ARG A 319 -12.70 -21.53 -5.62
N LEU A 320 -12.48 -22.38 -4.63
CA LEU A 320 -13.56 -23.15 -4.01
C LEU A 320 -14.66 -22.25 -3.42
N VAL A 321 -14.26 -21.18 -2.72
CA VAL A 321 -15.22 -20.17 -2.20
C VAL A 321 -16.00 -19.54 -3.36
N HIS A 322 -15.35 -19.24 -4.48
CA HIS A 322 -16.03 -18.69 -5.66
C HIS A 322 -16.99 -19.69 -6.30
N ILE A 323 -16.63 -20.98 -6.35
CA ILE A 323 -17.53 -22.03 -6.86
C ILE A 323 -18.78 -22.14 -5.99
N VAL A 324 -18.62 -22.17 -4.68
CA VAL A 324 -19.77 -22.19 -3.74
C VAL A 324 -20.67 -20.96 -3.96
N ARG A 325 -20.08 -19.78 -4.09
CA ARG A 325 -20.84 -18.56 -4.39
C ARG A 325 -21.51 -18.60 -5.75
N ALA A 326 -20.85 -19.09 -6.79
CA ALA A 326 -21.46 -19.28 -8.12
C ALA A 326 -22.63 -20.24 -8.07
N TYR A 327 -22.53 -21.32 -7.28
CA TYR A 327 -23.63 -22.26 -7.08
C TYR A 327 -24.87 -21.58 -6.46
N THR A 328 -24.69 -20.65 -5.52
CA THR A 328 -25.85 -19.91 -4.97
C THR A 328 -26.56 -19.03 -6.00
N ILE A 329 -25.82 -18.57 -7.03
CA ILE A 329 -26.34 -17.72 -8.11
C ILE A 329 -27.00 -18.56 -9.18
N PHE A 330 -26.31 -19.57 -9.69
CA PHE A 330 -26.73 -20.34 -10.87
C PHE A 330 -27.64 -21.53 -10.52
N LYS A 331 -27.65 -21.98 -9.27
CA LYS A 331 -28.42 -23.16 -8.79
C LYS A 331 -28.10 -24.44 -9.56
N ASN A 332 -26.95 -24.51 -10.19
CA ASN A 332 -26.45 -25.64 -10.98
C ASN A 332 -24.97 -25.87 -10.66
N LYS A 333 -24.64 -27.05 -10.15
CA LYS A 333 -23.28 -27.43 -9.71
C LYS A 333 -22.28 -27.41 -10.86
N ALA A 334 -22.66 -28.04 -11.99
CA ALA A 334 -21.82 -28.10 -13.18
C ALA A 334 -21.50 -26.72 -13.73
N LYS A 335 -22.51 -25.85 -13.85
CA LYS A 335 -22.34 -24.47 -14.29
C LYS A 335 -21.46 -23.68 -13.33
N ALA A 336 -21.63 -23.84 -12.02
CA ALA A 336 -20.83 -23.16 -11.02
C ALA A 336 -19.33 -23.52 -11.10
N ILE A 337 -19.02 -24.80 -11.26
CA ILE A 337 -17.65 -25.29 -11.46
C ILE A 337 -17.10 -24.75 -12.80
N GLN A 338 -17.84 -24.96 -13.88
CA GLN A 338 -17.42 -24.58 -15.23
C GLN A 338 -17.01 -23.09 -15.33
N VAL A 339 -17.88 -22.18 -14.86
CA VAL A 339 -17.57 -20.73 -14.96
C VAL A 339 -16.36 -20.32 -14.13
N CYS A 340 -16.06 -21.04 -13.05
CA CYS A 340 -14.92 -20.78 -12.20
C CYS A 340 -13.60 -21.36 -12.73
N ILE A 341 -13.65 -22.34 -13.66
CA ILE A 341 -12.46 -22.95 -14.26
C ILE A 341 -12.24 -22.55 -15.72
N ASN A 342 -13.13 -21.76 -16.34
CA ASN A 342 -13.05 -21.35 -17.75
C ASN A 342 -11.78 -20.56 -18.12
N ARG A 343 -11.02 -20.06 -17.14
CA ARG A 343 -9.74 -19.38 -17.38
C ARG A 343 -8.60 -20.36 -17.73
N PHE A 344 -8.78 -21.64 -17.45
CA PHE A 344 -7.80 -22.67 -17.81
C PHE A 344 -7.93 -23.03 -19.29
N ASP A 345 -6.90 -23.63 -19.86
CA ASP A 345 -6.96 -24.18 -21.18
C ASP A 345 -8.01 -25.31 -21.29
N ASP A 346 -8.38 -25.67 -22.52
CA ASP A 346 -9.49 -26.60 -22.75
C ASP A 346 -9.20 -28.01 -22.23
N GLU A 347 -7.95 -28.49 -22.34
CA GLU A 347 -7.54 -29.80 -21.83
C GLU A 347 -7.60 -29.87 -20.31
N THR A 348 -7.08 -28.86 -19.64
CA THR A 348 -7.15 -28.74 -18.15
C THR A 348 -8.59 -28.66 -17.68
N LYS A 349 -9.45 -27.85 -18.34
CA LYS A 349 -10.88 -27.75 -18.00
C LYS A 349 -11.58 -29.09 -18.09
N GLN A 350 -11.38 -29.77 -19.21
CA GLN A 350 -11.98 -31.09 -19.44
C GLN A 350 -11.52 -32.08 -18.36
N SER A 351 -10.23 -32.17 -18.12
CA SER A 351 -9.64 -33.06 -17.10
C SER A 351 -10.20 -32.79 -15.71
N PHE A 352 -10.37 -31.51 -15.34
CA PHE A 352 -10.92 -31.13 -14.05
C PHE A 352 -12.42 -31.48 -13.94
N MET A 353 -13.20 -31.29 -14.99
CA MET A 353 -14.63 -31.69 -15.01
C MET A 353 -14.79 -33.19 -14.93
N GLU A 354 -14.03 -33.97 -15.72
CA GLU A 354 -14.06 -35.44 -15.70
C GLU A 354 -13.63 -35.99 -14.32
N LEU A 355 -12.64 -35.34 -13.67
CA LEU A 355 -12.26 -35.71 -12.32
C LEU A 355 -13.37 -35.44 -11.32
N TYR A 356 -14.09 -34.31 -11.47
CA TYR A 356 -15.21 -34.00 -10.58
C TYR A 356 -16.37 -35.01 -10.75
N ASP A 357 -16.68 -35.42 -11.97
CA ASP A 357 -17.67 -36.45 -12.29
C ASP A 357 -17.33 -37.80 -11.60
N LYS A 358 -16.06 -38.14 -11.49
CA LYS A 358 -15.61 -39.32 -10.74
C LYS A 358 -15.72 -39.20 -9.23
N VAL A 359 -15.61 -37.98 -8.70
CA VAL A 359 -15.75 -37.68 -7.26
C VAL A 359 -17.20 -37.60 -6.83
N ASP A 360 -18.09 -37.14 -7.72
CA ASP A 360 -19.52 -36.94 -7.46
C ASP A 360 -20.34 -37.76 -8.45
N ALA A 361 -20.78 -38.96 -8.04
CA ALA A 361 -21.52 -39.88 -8.91
C ALA A 361 -22.90 -39.34 -9.38
N ASP A 362 -23.45 -38.36 -8.68
CA ASP A 362 -24.71 -37.70 -9.03
C ASP A 362 -24.50 -36.42 -9.88
N PHE A 363 -23.26 -36.21 -10.37
CA PHE A 363 -22.93 -35.06 -11.17
C PHE A 363 -23.35 -35.25 -12.62
N GLU A 364 -24.11 -34.31 -13.15
CA GLU A 364 -24.47 -34.28 -14.57
C GLU A 364 -23.50 -33.34 -15.29
N MET A 365 -22.70 -33.91 -16.21
CA MET A 365 -21.82 -33.11 -17.07
C MET A 365 -22.62 -32.06 -17.86
N PRO A 366 -22.13 -30.84 -18.03
CA PRO A 366 -22.80 -29.86 -18.88
C PRO A 366 -22.84 -30.43 -20.32
N GLU A 367 -24.00 -30.33 -20.99
CA GLU A 367 -24.07 -30.69 -22.42
C GLU A 367 -23.05 -29.88 -23.21
N THR A 368 -22.19 -30.54 -23.93
CA THR A 368 -21.25 -29.92 -24.85
C THR A 368 -22.03 -29.23 -25.96
N ASN A 369 -21.99 -27.88 -26.00
CA ASN A 369 -22.64 -27.10 -27.06
C ASN A 369 -21.96 -27.32 -28.43
N GLU A 370 -22.00 -28.53 -28.98
CA GLU A 370 -21.73 -28.79 -30.40
C GLU A 370 -22.90 -28.43 -31.32
N SER A 371 -24.03 -27.95 -30.75
CA SER A 371 -25.28 -27.73 -31.50
C SER A 371 -25.62 -26.26 -31.80
N VAL A 372 -24.72 -25.29 -31.58
CA VAL A 372 -25.04 -23.88 -31.89
C VAL A 372 -24.38 -23.33 -33.15
N GLU A 373 -23.66 -24.13 -33.93
CA GLU A 373 -23.16 -23.70 -35.26
C GLU A 373 -24.09 -24.04 -36.45
N LYS A 374 -25.38 -24.23 -36.20
CA LYS A 374 -26.38 -24.32 -37.25
C LYS A 374 -27.63 -23.50 -36.94
N LEU A 375 -27.48 -22.19 -37.03
CA LEU A 375 -28.61 -21.27 -37.31
C LEU A 375 -28.05 -19.99 -37.95
#